data_fb7bec451d531ea8ee12f0d9c2e363cf
#
_entry.id   fb7bec451d531ea8ee12f0d9c2e363cf
#
_cell.length_a   1.000
_cell.length_b   1.000
_cell.length_c   1.000
_cell.angle_alpha   90.00
_cell.angle_beta   90.00
_cell.angle_gamma   90.00
#
_symmetry.space_group_name_H-M   'P 1'
#
loop_
_entity.id
_entity.type
_entity.pdbx_description
1 polymer ?
#
loop_
_entity_poly.entity_id
_entity_poly.type
_entity_poly.pdbx_seq_one_letter_code
_entity_poly.pdbx_strand_id
1 'polypeptide(L)'
;TTGNVVNPLDLIDDIGVDGFRYYVLADTAYGNDGDFTYEGLISRYNSDLANNLGNLAARIATVVEKKCGGLGPKPTIDSPLAQIASTAVSETKDAWAQVQPSKALEATWNLIRATNSHLENNEPWKMEVGEAVDRVMGDALEALRIVTILANPALPTSTQEIWSRIGLTGAITDLRIDADTKWGQY
;
A
#
# COMPACT_ATOMS: atom_id res chain seq x y z
N THR A 1 32.15 -11.67 15.67
CA THR A 1 31.12 -11.98 14.68
C THR A 1 31.73 -11.95 13.29
N THR A 2 32.07 -13.11 12.77
CA THR A 2 32.48 -13.33 11.39
C THR A 2 31.20 -13.58 10.57
N GLY A 3 30.37 -12.55 10.40
CA GLY A 3 29.14 -12.63 9.66
C GLY A 3 29.20 -11.75 8.43
N ASN A 4 28.36 -12.02 7.46
CA ASN A 4 28.11 -11.19 6.29
C ASN A 4 27.76 -9.75 6.73
N VAL A 5 28.75 -8.87 6.76
CA VAL A 5 28.50 -7.44 6.97
C VAL A 5 28.11 -6.87 5.63
N VAL A 6 26.83 -6.64 5.45
CA VAL A 6 26.31 -5.99 4.25
C VAL A 6 26.27 -4.48 4.52
N ASN A 7 26.86 -3.71 3.60
CA ASN A 7 26.82 -2.27 3.68
C ASN A 7 25.41 -1.78 3.26
N PRO A 8 24.66 -1.09 4.14
CA PRO A 8 23.32 -0.59 3.79
C PRO A 8 23.31 0.35 2.58
N LEU A 9 24.39 1.08 2.33
CA LEU A 9 24.46 2.01 1.20
C LEU A 9 24.45 1.28 -0.14
N ASP A 10 25.13 0.13 -0.23
CA ASP A 10 25.15 -0.67 -1.46
C ASP A 10 23.75 -1.21 -1.79
N LEU A 11 22.98 -1.59 -0.75
CA LEU A 11 21.59 -2.03 -0.93
C LEU A 11 20.68 -0.88 -1.37
N ILE A 12 20.88 0.31 -0.82
CA ILE A 12 20.11 1.50 -1.20
C ILE A 12 20.37 1.88 -2.66
N ASP A 13 21.58 1.72 -3.15
CA ASP A 13 21.92 1.95 -4.55
C ASP A 13 21.19 0.97 -5.49
N ASP A 14 20.97 -0.28 -5.05
CA ASP A 14 20.32 -1.32 -5.84
C ASP A 14 18.77 -1.22 -5.85
N ILE A 15 18.17 -0.98 -4.69
CA ILE A 15 16.69 -1.09 -4.51
C ILE A 15 16.02 0.20 -4.02
N GLY A 16 16.80 1.26 -3.85
CA GLY A 16 16.33 2.53 -3.31
C GLY A 16 16.08 2.53 -1.80
N VAL A 17 15.94 3.72 -1.26
CA VAL A 17 15.71 3.93 0.19
C VAL A 17 14.42 3.25 0.66
N ASP A 18 13.33 3.38 -0.09
CA ASP A 18 12.04 2.81 0.28
C ASP A 18 12.08 1.28 0.33
N GLY A 19 12.73 0.65 -0.66
CA GLY A 19 12.89 -0.81 -0.70
C GLY A 19 13.67 -1.34 0.50
N PHE A 20 14.78 -0.68 0.83
CA PHE A 20 15.59 -1.03 1.99
C PHE A 20 14.82 -0.83 3.32
N ARG A 21 14.17 0.32 3.50
CA ARG A 21 13.35 0.60 4.69
C ARG A 21 12.25 -0.43 4.88
N TYR A 22 11.52 -0.73 3.79
CA TYR A 22 10.45 -1.72 3.82
C TYR A 22 10.97 -3.09 4.27
N TYR A 23 12.08 -3.56 3.67
CA TYR A 23 12.66 -4.84 4.04
C TYR A 23 13.00 -4.91 5.53
N VAL A 24 13.76 -3.93 6.05
CA VAL A 24 14.19 -3.89 7.46
C VAL A 24 13.00 -3.87 8.43
N LEU A 25 11.94 -3.13 8.07
CA LEU A 25 10.76 -2.99 8.94
C LEU A 25 9.81 -4.20 8.86
N ALA A 26 9.77 -4.89 7.70
CA ALA A 26 8.84 -5.98 7.46
C ALA A 26 9.40 -7.37 7.79
N ASP A 27 10.72 -7.55 7.69
CA ASP A 27 11.33 -8.88 7.73
C ASP A 27 11.43 -9.45 9.15
N THR A 28 11.85 -8.64 10.12
CA THR A 28 12.17 -9.12 11.46
C THR A 28 11.33 -8.42 12.52
N ALA A 29 10.82 -9.19 13.47
CA ALA A 29 10.18 -8.63 14.65
C ALA A 29 11.18 -7.81 15.46
N TYR A 30 10.83 -6.59 15.84
CA TYR A 30 11.67 -5.69 16.59
C TYR A 30 12.20 -6.35 17.87
N GLY A 31 13.52 -6.28 18.08
CA GLY A 31 14.21 -6.87 19.21
C GLY A 31 14.73 -8.28 18.96
N ASN A 32 14.48 -8.88 17.82
CA ASN A 32 15.06 -10.16 17.41
C ASN A 32 16.19 -9.96 16.40
N ASP A 33 17.14 -10.91 16.39
CA ASP A 33 18.13 -10.98 15.32
C ASP A 33 17.49 -11.52 14.05
N GLY A 34 17.67 -10.83 12.93
CA GLY A 34 17.22 -11.27 11.61
C GLY A 34 18.38 -11.79 10.76
N ASP A 35 18.16 -12.87 10.05
CA ASP A 35 19.10 -13.36 9.04
C ASP A 35 18.90 -12.60 7.73
N PHE A 36 19.78 -11.64 7.46
CA PHE A 36 19.78 -10.94 6.19
C PHE A 36 20.26 -11.85 5.06
N THR A 37 19.45 -11.97 4.00
CA THR A 37 19.87 -12.57 2.72
C THR A 37 19.49 -11.66 1.58
N TYR A 38 20.38 -11.52 0.59
CA TYR A 38 20.09 -10.72 -0.61
C TYR A 38 18.92 -11.31 -1.40
N GLU A 39 18.81 -12.63 -1.45
CA GLU A 39 17.69 -13.32 -2.08
C GLU A 39 16.35 -13.01 -1.39
N GLY A 40 16.33 -13.00 -0.06
CA GLY A 40 15.15 -12.61 0.73
C GLY A 40 14.73 -11.16 0.48
N LEU A 41 15.71 -10.25 0.42
CA LEU A 41 15.48 -8.85 0.09
C LEU A 41 14.82 -8.69 -1.29
N ILE A 42 15.41 -9.28 -2.34
CA ILE A 42 14.89 -9.20 -3.71
C ILE A 42 13.53 -9.88 -3.85
N SER A 43 13.37 -11.05 -3.22
CA SER A 43 12.08 -11.77 -3.22
C SER A 43 10.97 -10.93 -2.62
N ARG A 44 11.21 -10.33 -1.47
CA ARG A 44 10.23 -9.48 -0.78
C ARG A 44 9.97 -8.18 -1.55
N TYR A 45 10.99 -7.54 -2.09
CA TYR A 45 10.85 -6.36 -2.95
C TYR A 45 9.95 -6.66 -4.15
N ASN A 46 10.20 -7.76 -4.84
CA ASN A 46 9.41 -8.13 -6.01
C ASN A 46 7.97 -8.53 -5.64
N SER A 47 7.79 -9.36 -4.60
CA SER A 47 6.45 -9.84 -4.23
C SER A 47 5.59 -8.72 -3.67
N ASP A 48 6.11 -7.96 -2.72
CA ASP A 48 5.30 -7.04 -1.94
C ASP A 48 5.22 -5.66 -2.59
N LEU A 49 6.35 -5.11 -3.03
CA LEU A 49 6.38 -3.75 -3.57
C LEU A 49 6.01 -3.72 -5.06
N ALA A 50 6.68 -4.52 -5.90
CA ALA A 50 6.43 -4.47 -7.33
C ALA A 50 5.10 -5.15 -7.68
N ASN A 51 4.90 -6.41 -7.26
CA ASN A 51 3.74 -7.21 -7.69
C ASN A 51 2.46 -6.90 -6.91
N ASN A 52 2.53 -6.60 -5.61
CA ASN A 52 1.32 -6.27 -4.85
C ASN A 52 0.99 -4.78 -4.94
N LEU A 53 1.81 -3.89 -4.38
CA LEU A 53 1.47 -2.46 -4.32
C LEU A 53 1.62 -1.75 -5.67
N GLY A 54 2.74 -1.95 -6.36
CA GLY A 54 3.01 -1.28 -7.63
C GLY A 54 2.01 -1.66 -8.73
N ASN A 55 1.75 -2.97 -8.89
CA ASN A 55 0.75 -3.45 -9.83
C ASN A 55 -0.67 -2.98 -9.47
N LEU A 56 -1.03 -2.94 -8.18
CA LEU A 56 -2.32 -2.42 -7.74
C LEU A 56 -2.51 -0.97 -8.19
N ALA A 57 -1.54 -0.10 -7.87
CA ALA A 57 -1.60 1.31 -8.24
C ALA A 57 -1.67 1.51 -9.77
N ALA A 58 -0.85 0.77 -10.54
CA ALA A 58 -0.84 0.85 -12.00
C ALA A 58 -2.15 0.36 -12.61
N ARG A 59 -2.72 -0.75 -12.12
CA ARG A 59 -4.02 -1.29 -12.57
C ARG A 59 -5.16 -0.31 -12.30
N ILE A 60 -5.22 0.26 -11.10
CA ILE A 60 -6.23 1.26 -10.74
C ILE A 60 -6.12 2.47 -11.68
N ALA A 61 -4.94 3.07 -11.82
CA ALA A 61 -4.73 4.22 -12.68
C ALA A 61 -5.14 3.93 -14.14
N THR A 62 -4.74 2.78 -14.68
CA THR A 62 -5.06 2.37 -16.06
C THR A 62 -6.56 2.21 -16.28
N VAL A 63 -7.28 1.60 -15.34
CA VAL A 63 -8.73 1.37 -15.50
C VAL A 63 -9.50 2.68 -15.31
N VAL A 64 -9.12 3.51 -14.34
CA VAL A 64 -9.73 4.83 -14.12
C VAL A 64 -9.57 5.71 -15.39
N GLU A 65 -8.38 5.73 -15.97
CA GLU A 65 -8.16 6.48 -17.21
C GLU A 65 -9.05 6.00 -18.35
N LYS A 66 -9.12 4.67 -18.55
CA LYS A 66 -9.84 4.09 -19.69
C LYS A 66 -11.35 3.99 -19.53
N LYS A 67 -11.83 3.82 -18.30
CA LYS A 67 -13.24 3.48 -18.02
C LYS A 67 -13.99 4.57 -17.26
N CYS A 68 -13.28 5.41 -16.48
CA CYS A 68 -13.89 6.48 -15.69
C CYS A 68 -13.49 7.88 -16.19
N GLY A 69 -12.96 7.98 -17.41
CA GLY A 69 -12.58 9.26 -18.03
C GLY A 69 -11.43 9.99 -17.35
N GLY A 70 -10.56 9.28 -16.64
CA GLY A 70 -9.44 9.85 -15.89
C GLY A 70 -9.83 10.54 -14.58
N LEU A 71 -11.10 10.48 -14.17
CA LEU A 71 -11.59 11.02 -12.92
C LEU A 71 -11.87 9.89 -11.94
N GLY A 72 -11.31 9.99 -10.74
CA GLY A 72 -11.54 9.00 -9.68
C GLY A 72 -12.99 9.01 -9.23
N PRO A 73 -13.73 7.88 -9.35
CA PRO A 73 -15.08 7.78 -8.82
C PRO A 73 -15.08 7.80 -7.29
N LYS A 74 -16.19 8.21 -6.70
CA LYS A 74 -16.36 8.15 -5.23
C LYS A 74 -16.58 6.71 -4.77
N PRO A 75 -16.05 6.32 -3.60
CA PRO A 75 -16.29 5.01 -3.02
C PRO A 75 -17.75 4.85 -2.56
N THR A 76 -18.20 3.59 -2.52
CA THR A 76 -19.49 3.26 -1.92
C THR A 76 -19.37 3.17 -0.40
N ILE A 77 -20.39 3.63 0.33
CA ILE A 77 -20.37 3.66 1.81
C ILE A 77 -20.38 2.23 2.38
N ASP A 78 -21.11 1.33 1.74
CA ASP A 78 -21.31 -0.06 2.14
C ASP A 78 -20.37 -1.04 1.44
N SER A 79 -19.24 -0.55 0.93
CA SER A 79 -18.22 -1.37 0.29
C SER A 79 -17.70 -2.47 1.24
N PRO A 80 -17.54 -3.71 0.76
CA PRO A 80 -16.84 -4.75 1.51
C PRO A 80 -15.42 -4.34 1.93
N LEU A 81 -14.75 -3.49 1.14
CA LEU A 81 -13.43 -2.97 1.46
C LEU A 81 -13.44 -1.98 2.63
N ALA A 82 -14.55 -1.31 2.91
CA ALA A 82 -14.65 -0.35 4.01
C ALA A 82 -14.37 -1.00 5.38
N GLN A 83 -14.94 -2.18 5.64
CA GLN A 83 -14.69 -2.91 6.88
C GLN A 83 -13.26 -3.42 6.97
N ILE A 84 -12.71 -3.93 5.86
CA ILE A 84 -11.31 -4.40 5.79
C ILE A 84 -10.35 -3.24 6.03
N ALA A 85 -10.61 -2.08 5.44
CA ALA A 85 -9.83 -0.87 5.66
C ALA A 85 -9.87 -0.41 7.11
N SER A 86 -11.05 -0.39 7.73
CA SER A 86 -11.20 -0.06 9.16
C SER A 86 -10.39 -0.98 10.07
N THR A 87 -10.41 -2.28 9.80
CA THR A 87 -9.61 -3.27 10.54
C THR A 87 -8.12 -3.02 10.34
N ALA A 88 -7.67 -2.86 9.08
CA ALA A 88 -6.27 -2.59 8.77
C ALA A 88 -5.76 -1.31 9.43
N VAL A 89 -6.56 -0.24 9.46
CA VAL A 89 -6.23 1.03 10.14
C VAL A 89 -6.02 0.80 11.64
N SER A 90 -6.96 0.12 12.31
CA SER A 90 -6.85 -0.16 13.75
C SER A 90 -5.62 -1.00 14.07
N GLU A 91 -5.43 -2.12 13.36
CA GLU A 91 -4.30 -3.02 13.59
C GLU A 91 -2.97 -2.35 13.30
N THR A 92 -2.87 -1.56 12.21
CA THR A 92 -1.65 -0.81 11.88
C THR A 92 -1.32 0.19 12.96
N LYS A 93 -2.30 0.97 13.43
CA LYS A 93 -2.12 1.95 14.50
C LYS A 93 -1.64 1.31 15.79
N ASP A 94 -2.30 0.22 16.22
CA ASP A 94 -1.97 -0.49 17.44
C ASP A 94 -0.57 -1.12 17.36
N ALA A 95 -0.21 -1.68 16.21
CA ALA A 95 1.10 -2.26 15.99
C ALA A 95 2.23 -1.20 16.02
N TRP A 96 2.03 -0.04 15.39
CA TRP A 96 2.99 1.07 15.49
C TRP A 96 3.13 1.58 16.92
N ALA A 97 2.03 1.71 17.67
CA ALA A 97 2.06 2.14 19.09
C ALA A 97 2.84 1.15 19.99
N GLN A 98 2.85 -0.14 19.63
CA GLN A 98 3.58 -1.19 20.33
C GLN A 98 5.00 -1.43 19.79
N VAL A 99 5.48 -0.60 18.87
CA VAL A 99 6.78 -0.77 18.20
C VAL A 99 6.91 -2.15 17.52
N GLN A 100 5.86 -2.54 16.79
CA GLN A 100 5.79 -3.78 16.01
C GLN A 100 5.65 -3.47 14.50
N PRO A 101 6.68 -2.93 13.84
CA PRO A 101 6.59 -2.46 12.46
C PRO A 101 6.20 -3.58 11.47
N SER A 102 6.70 -4.80 11.66
CA SER A 102 6.35 -5.93 10.79
C SER A 102 4.86 -6.25 10.81
N LYS A 103 4.22 -6.20 11.98
CA LYS A 103 2.76 -6.38 12.09
C LYS A 103 1.97 -5.21 11.52
N ALA A 104 2.46 -3.98 11.69
CA ALA A 104 1.82 -2.81 11.10
C ALA A 104 1.81 -2.90 9.57
N LEU A 105 2.93 -3.31 8.98
CA LEU A 105 3.02 -3.52 7.54
C LEU A 105 2.19 -4.71 7.09
N GLU A 106 2.15 -5.82 7.84
CA GLU A 106 1.29 -6.95 7.50
C GLU A 106 -0.20 -6.57 7.46
N ALA A 107 -0.69 -5.80 8.44
CA ALA A 107 -2.06 -5.28 8.44
C ALA A 107 -2.34 -4.40 7.22
N THR A 108 -1.40 -3.51 6.86
CA THR A 108 -1.50 -2.69 5.65
C THR A 108 -1.54 -3.55 4.39
N TRP A 109 -0.71 -4.58 4.29
CA TRP A 109 -0.66 -5.50 3.14
C TRP A 109 -1.91 -6.40 3.04
N ASN A 110 -2.60 -6.67 4.16
CA ASN A 110 -3.92 -7.32 4.12
C ASN A 110 -4.92 -6.49 3.31
N LEU A 111 -4.94 -5.16 3.49
CA LEU A 111 -5.79 -4.27 2.70
C LEU A 111 -5.39 -4.25 1.21
N ILE A 112 -4.08 -4.23 0.90
CA ILE A 112 -3.59 -4.32 -0.47
C ILE A 112 -4.06 -5.60 -1.14
N ARG A 113 -3.90 -6.76 -0.48
CA ARG A 113 -4.35 -8.07 -1.00
C ARG A 113 -5.86 -8.12 -1.21
N ALA A 114 -6.63 -7.60 -0.26
CA ALA A 114 -8.08 -7.52 -0.38
C ALA A 114 -8.50 -6.63 -1.56
N THR A 115 -7.82 -5.51 -1.79
CA THR A 115 -8.11 -4.62 -2.92
C THR A 115 -7.74 -5.27 -4.26
N ASN A 116 -6.61 -6.00 -4.34
CA ASN A 116 -6.27 -6.79 -5.52
C ASN A 116 -7.35 -7.86 -5.81
N SER A 117 -7.78 -8.60 -4.79
CA SER A 117 -8.85 -9.60 -4.93
C SER A 117 -10.18 -8.97 -5.33
N HIS A 118 -10.49 -7.77 -4.82
CA HIS A 118 -11.69 -7.02 -5.24
C HIS A 118 -11.65 -6.70 -6.74
N LEU A 119 -10.52 -6.24 -7.25
CA LEU A 119 -10.36 -5.99 -8.70
C LEU A 119 -10.42 -7.28 -9.52
N GLU A 120 -9.84 -8.37 -9.05
CA GLU A 120 -9.84 -9.66 -9.76
C GLU A 120 -11.23 -10.27 -9.82
N ASN A 121 -11.99 -10.22 -8.73
CA ASN A 121 -13.33 -10.77 -8.65
C ASN A 121 -14.35 -9.98 -9.49
N ASN A 122 -14.14 -8.67 -9.65
CA ASN A 122 -15.05 -7.80 -10.41
C ASN A 122 -14.60 -7.58 -11.86
N GLU A 123 -13.35 -7.83 -12.22
CA GLU A 123 -12.77 -7.66 -13.56
C GLU A 123 -13.15 -6.32 -14.23
N PRO A 124 -12.90 -5.15 -13.59
CA PRO A 124 -13.40 -3.85 -14.09
C PRO A 124 -12.89 -3.49 -15.48
N TRP A 125 -11.77 -4.06 -15.92
CA TRP A 125 -11.24 -3.90 -17.28
C TRP A 125 -12.14 -4.52 -18.36
N LYS A 126 -13.01 -5.49 -18.00
CA LYS A 126 -13.99 -6.13 -18.90
C LYS A 126 -15.37 -5.44 -18.85
N MET A 127 -15.61 -4.59 -17.85
CA MET A 127 -16.89 -3.90 -17.69
C MET A 127 -17.09 -2.82 -18.75
N GLU A 128 -18.35 -2.56 -19.07
CA GLU A 128 -18.74 -1.37 -19.81
C GLU A 128 -18.59 -0.11 -18.95
N VAL A 129 -18.36 1.03 -19.62
CA VAL A 129 -18.31 2.34 -18.96
C VAL A 129 -19.66 2.65 -18.32
N GLY A 130 -19.65 3.06 -17.04
CA GLY A 130 -20.85 3.41 -16.30
C GLY A 130 -20.77 3.12 -14.82
N GLU A 131 -21.88 3.23 -14.12
CA GLU A 131 -21.97 3.18 -12.67
C GLU A 131 -21.37 1.91 -12.04
N ALA A 132 -21.46 0.77 -12.71
CA ALA A 132 -20.92 -0.50 -12.18
C ALA A 132 -19.39 -0.46 -12.07
N VAL A 133 -18.70 -0.01 -13.13
CA VAL A 133 -17.23 0.12 -13.09
C VAL A 133 -16.80 1.26 -12.16
N ASP A 134 -17.57 2.35 -12.11
CA ASP A 134 -17.28 3.48 -11.21
C ASP A 134 -17.31 3.06 -9.73
N ARG A 135 -18.28 2.23 -9.31
CA ARG A 135 -18.34 1.68 -7.94
C ARG A 135 -17.09 0.87 -7.61
N VAL A 136 -16.71 -0.08 -8.46
CA VAL A 136 -15.54 -0.92 -8.24
C VAL A 136 -14.26 -0.09 -8.15
N MET A 137 -14.12 0.88 -9.03
CA MET A 137 -12.92 1.72 -9.08
C MET A 137 -12.88 2.76 -7.96
N GLY A 138 -14.02 3.31 -7.55
CA GLY A 138 -14.11 4.20 -6.40
C GLY A 138 -13.70 3.51 -5.10
N ASP A 139 -14.16 2.28 -4.90
CA ASP A 139 -13.79 1.47 -3.74
C ASP A 139 -12.29 1.14 -3.74
N ALA A 140 -11.74 0.77 -4.88
CA ALA A 140 -10.32 0.46 -5.02
C ALA A 140 -9.42 1.70 -4.83
N LEU A 141 -9.82 2.87 -5.34
CA LEU A 141 -9.12 4.13 -5.15
C LEU A 141 -9.09 4.55 -3.68
N GLU A 142 -10.22 4.44 -2.99
CA GLU A 142 -10.29 4.80 -1.57
C GLU A 142 -9.42 3.85 -0.73
N ALA A 143 -9.45 2.56 -1.00
CA ALA A 143 -8.56 1.60 -0.34
C ALA A 143 -7.08 1.95 -0.61
N LEU A 144 -6.72 2.28 -1.85
CA LEU A 144 -5.35 2.68 -2.20
C LEU A 144 -4.94 3.98 -1.51
N ARG A 145 -5.83 4.97 -1.40
CA ARG A 145 -5.60 6.20 -0.62
C ARG A 145 -5.23 5.88 0.83
N ILE A 146 -6.01 5.03 1.49
CA ILE A 146 -5.76 4.62 2.88
C ILE A 146 -4.42 3.86 2.97
N VAL A 147 -4.16 2.93 2.05
CA VAL A 147 -2.88 2.19 1.98
C VAL A 147 -1.69 3.13 1.91
N THR A 148 -1.75 4.21 1.10
CA THR A 148 -0.62 5.15 1.00
C THR A 148 -0.31 5.83 2.32
N ILE A 149 -1.33 6.18 3.10
CA ILE A 149 -1.15 6.78 4.43
C ILE A 149 -0.52 5.76 5.40
N LEU A 150 -1.04 4.52 5.44
CA LEU A 150 -0.57 3.49 6.36
C LEU A 150 0.85 3.01 6.04
N ALA A 151 1.21 2.93 4.76
CA ALA A 151 2.52 2.49 4.31
C ALA A 151 3.59 3.60 4.32
N ASN A 152 3.21 4.87 4.42
CA ASN A 152 4.13 6.01 4.34
C ASN A 152 5.32 5.93 5.31
N PRO A 153 5.18 5.46 6.56
CA PRO A 153 6.33 5.33 7.46
C PRO A 153 7.45 4.42 6.92
N ALA A 154 7.10 3.42 6.12
CA ALA A 154 8.08 2.51 5.50
C ALA A 154 8.49 2.95 4.10
N LEU A 155 7.59 3.53 3.32
CA LEU A 155 7.74 3.86 1.89
C LEU A 155 7.46 5.35 1.62
N PRO A 156 8.21 6.29 2.23
CA PRO A 156 7.87 7.71 2.17
C PRO A 156 7.83 8.28 0.75
N THR A 157 8.77 7.90 -0.12
CA THR A 157 8.85 8.41 -1.48
C THR A 157 7.79 7.78 -2.39
N SER A 158 7.69 6.46 -2.35
CA SER A 158 6.77 5.70 -3.22
C SER A 158 5.31 6.02 -2.92
N THR A 159 4.96 6.15 -1.65
CA THR A 159 3.58 6.48 -1.27
C THR A 159 3.21 7.92 -1.62
N GLN A 160 4.14 8.88 -1.49
CA GLN A 160 3.91 10.24 -1.94
C GLN A 160 3.74 10.30 -3.47
N GLU A 161 4.47 9.49 -4.21
CA GLU A 161 4.31 9.41 -5.66
C GLU A 161 2.95 8.81 -6.05
N ILE A 162 2.52 7.71 -5.42
CA ILE A 162 1.20 7.13 -5.63
C ILE A 162 0.11 8.15 -5.29
N TRP A 163 0.23 8.85 -4.14
CA TRP A 163 -0.68 9.90 -3.71
C TRP A 163 -0.91 10.95 -4.79
N SER A 164 0.18 11.46 -5.35
CA SER A 164 0.12 12.45 -6.43
C SER A 164 -0.48 11.90 -7.72
N ARG A 165 -0.15 10.65 -8.07
CA ARG A 165 -0.65 9.98 -9.29
C ARG A 165 -2.14 9.65 -9.26
N ILE A 166 -2.71 9.44 -8.07
CA ILE A 166 -4.17 9.27 -7.91
C ILE A 166 -4.91 10.61 -7.77
N GLY A 167 -4.23 11.73 -8.03
CA GLY A 167 -4.85 13.06 -8.09
C GLY A 167 -4.96 13.79 -6.75
N LEU A 168 -4.37 13.26 -5.68
CA LEU A 168 -4.39 13.89 -4.37
C LEU A 168 -3.22 14.87 -4.22
N THR A 169 -3.45 15.93 -3.46
CA THR A 169 -2.50 17.02 -3.25
C THR A 169 -2.02 17.09 -1.79
N GLY A 170 -0.93 17.82 -1.57
CA GLY A 170 -0.33 17.97 -0.25
C GLY A 170 0.65 16.84 0.09
N ALA A 171 1.30 16.97 1.23
CA ALA A 171 2.25 15.98 1.72
C ALA A 171 1.56 14.95 2.62
N ILE A 172 1.80 13.67 2.38
CA ILE A 172 1.26 12.58 3.22
C ILE A 172 1.74 12.72 4.66
N THR A 173 2.93 13.28 4.89
CA THR A 173 3.49 13.51 6.22
C THR A 173 2.65 14.46 7.10
N ASP A 174 1.79 15.27 6.49
CA ASP A 174 0.88 16.18 7.22
C ASP A 174 -0.39 15.46 7.69
N LEU A 175 -0.66 14.26 7.19
CA LEU A 175 -1.85 13.49 7.49
C LEU A 175 -1.72 12.72 8.81
N ARG A 176 -2.86 12.37 9.38
CA ARG A 176 -2.97 11.63 10.64
C ARG A 176 -3.86 10.41 10.46
N ILE A 177 -3.41 9.26 10.96
CA ILE A 177 -4.15 8.01 10.83
C ILE A 177 -5.59 8.17 11.33
N ASP A 178 -5.82 8.77 12.50
CA ASP A 178 -7.16 8.89 13.09
C ASP A 178 -8.12 9.79 12.30
N ALA A 179 -7.59 10.81 11.64
CA ALA A 179 -8.40 11.81 10.92
C ALA A 179 -8.58 11.45 9.46
N ASP A 180 -7.49 10.99 8.81
CA ASP A 180 -7.37 10.95 7.35
C ASP A 180 -7.51 9.55 6.73
N THR A 181 -7.75 8.51 7.55
CA THR A 181 -7.99 7.14 7.07
C THR A 181 -9.45 6.69 7.17
N LYS A 182 -10.36 7.60 7.42
CA LYS A 182 -11.80 7.28 7.40
C LYS A 182 -12.22 6.96 5.97
N TRP A 183 -13.06 5.96 5.82
CA TRP A 183 -13.63 5.59 4.51
C TRP A 183 -14.51 6.70 3.96
N GLY A 184 -14.42 6.97 2.66
CA GLY A 184 -15.26 7.96 1.97
C GLY A 184 -14.65 9.35 1.85
N GLN A 185 -13.32 9.48 1.98
CA GLN A 185 -12.62 10.77 1.89
C GLN A 185 -11.90 10.98 0.55
N TYR A 186 -11.93 10.00 -0.36
CA TYR A 186 -11.38 10.17 -1.71
C TYR A 186 -12.24 11.09 -2.56
#